data_5480c46782b905fb302620c82e796662
#
_entry.id   5480c46782b905fb302620c82e796662
#
_cell.length_a   1.000
_cell.length_b   1.000
_cell.length_c   1.000
_cell.angle_alpha   90.00
_cell.angle_beta   90.00
_cell.angle_gamma   90.00
#
_symmetry.space_group_name_H-M   'P 1'
#
loop_
_entity.id
_entity.type
_entity.pdbx_description
1 polymer ?
#
loop_
_entity_poly.entity_id
_entity_poly.type
_entity_poly.pdbx_seq_one_letter_code
_entity_poly.pdbx_strand_id
1 'polypeptide(L)'
;MFLKGALFFIVGIFIDDETINDNIRMNKILLKTTIIFTALFSLNVVASPLDWQKVKRPIPSDDGKAKPIGSYTNGCIIGAQALPPKGEGYQVIRMNRNRYYGHPNMIQYLERLGQRAKAAGLPTMLVGDIAMPGGGRFLTGHASHQMGLDADIWLRMGEMSDAYALNSDGKGLLVVDRKAQRVDERVWNSNHAMLIKLAAQDPSVTRIFVNPAIKVKLCQTAGNDRGWLHKVRPWYGHDSHFHVRLTCPADAPYCENQAPVPAGDGCGDELYSWFEPPKPGASVSKPKVTPPEPFLCQQILNSPNRSEWLE
;
A
#
# COMPACT_ATOMS: atom_id res chain seq x y z
N MET A 1 16.95 27.97 -2.41
CA MET A 1 17.19 29.19 -3.17
C MET A 1 17.47 28.79 -4.61
N PHE A 2 16.49 28.81 -5.46
CA PHE A 2 16.56 28.93 -6.93
C PHE A 2 15.11 29.01 -7.44
N LEU A 3 14.64 30.25 -7.59
CA LEU A 3 13.46 30.56 -8.40
C LEU A 3 13.85 30.35 -9.87
N LYS A 4 13.06 29.57 -10.60
CA LYS A 4 13.07 29.63 -12.07
C LYS A 4 11.78 30.30 -12.52
N GLY A 5 12.00 31.44 -13.19
CA GLY A 5 10.97 32.34 -13.65
C GLY A 5 10.07 31.73 -14.74
N ALA A 6 8.82 32.11 -14.67
CA ALA A 6 7.85 31.92 -15.72
C ALA A 6 8.08 32.97 -16.80
N LEU A 7 8.29 32.53 -18.02
CA LEU A 7 8.46 33.35 -19.20
C LEU A 7 7.07 33.78 -19.71
N PHE A 8 6.76 35.07 -19.64
CA PHE A 8 5.55 35.63 -20.21
C PHE A 8 5.77 35.86 -21.70
N PHE A 9 5.00 35.19 -22.54
CA PHE A 9 4.85 35.59 -23.96
C PHE A 9 3.65 36.55 -24.08
N ILE A 10 3.95 37.82 -24.35
CA ILE A 10 2.95 38.80 -24.76
C ILE A 10 2.96 38.80 -26.30
N VAL A 11 1.88 38.32 -26.89
CA VAL A 11 1.65 38.48 -28.36
C VAL A 11 0.99 39.83 -28.56
N GLY A 12 1.77 40.81 -29.00
CA GLY A 12 1.28 42.08 -29.47
C GLY A 12 0.80 41.96 -30.92
N ILE A 13 -0.47 42.24 -31.15
CA ILE A 13 -1.00 42.42 -32.50
C ILE A 13 -0.84 43.88 -32.83
N PHE A 14 0.09 44.20 -33.77
CA PHE A 14 0.17 45.50 -34.41
C PHE A 14 -0.87 45.55 -35.55
N ILE A 15 -1.77 46.51 -35.49
CA ILE A 15 -2.63 46.88 -36.62
C ILE A 15 -2.07 48.20 -37.17
N ASP A 16 -1.52 48.14 -38.36
CA ASP A 16 -1.07 49.29 -39.11
C ASP A 16 -2.26 50.14 -39.53
N ASP A 17 -2.14 51.44 -39.26
CA ASP A 17 -3.12 52.46 -39.57
C ASP A 17 -2.58 53.25 -40.77
N GLU A 18 -3.03 52.91 -41.96
CA GLU A 18 -2.89 53.86 -43.12
C GLU A 18 -4.20 53.97 -43.91
N THR A 19 -4.61 55.22 -44.01
CA THR A 19 -5.55 55.81 -44.93
C THR A 19 -7.04 55.56 -44.72
N ILE A 20 -7.71 56.60 -44.27
CA ILE A 20 -8.90 57.20 -44.95
C ILE A 20 -9.07 58.67 -44.51
N ASN A 21 -9.10 59.51 -45.46
CA ASN A 21 -9.27 60.94 -45.38
C ASN A 21 -10.77 61.33 -45.32
N ASP A 22 -11.06 62.40 -44.60
CA ASP A 22 -12.17 63.37 -44.75
C ASP A 22 -13.57 63.08 -44.12
N ASN A 23 -13.84 63.99 -43.20
CA ASN A 23 -15.17 64.58 -42.85
C ASN A 23 -16.21 63.63 -42.19
N ILE A 24 -16.27 63.71 -40.87
CA ILE A 24 -17.49 64.07 -40.15
C ILE A 24 -17.11 64.24 -38.63
N ARG A 25 -17.46 65.43 -38.12
CA ARG A 25 -17.39 65.72 -36.66
C ARG A 25 -18.40 64.90 -35.91
N MET A 26 -17.99 63.87 -35.21
CA MET A 26 -18.80 63.25 -34.17
C MET A 26 -17.95 62.88 -32.98
N ASN A 27 -18.48 63.13 -31.79
CA ASN A 27 -17.88 62.90 -30.50
C ASN A 27 -17.40 61.45 -30.33
N LYS A 28 -16.09 61.23 -30.29
CA LYS A 28 -15.51 59.94 -29.98
C LYS A 28 -15.51 59.77 -28.46
N ILE A 29 -16.50 59.09 -27.93
CA ILE A 29 -16.37 58.44 -26.64
C ILE A 29 -15.49 57.20 -26.86
N LEU A 30 -14.25 57.25 -26.41
CA LEU A 30 -13.32 56.14 -26.47
C LEU A 30 -13.73 55.10 -25.39
N LEU A 31 -14.52 54.11 -25.79
CA LEU A 31 -14.78 52.94 -24.94
C LEU A 31 -13.57 52.03 -24.99
N LYS A 32 -12.67 52.14 -24.03
CA LYS A 32 -11.57 51.20 -23.86
C LYS A 32 -12.13 49.89 -23.25
N THR A 33 -12.46 48.95 -24.11
CA THR A 33 -12.80 47.60 -23.70
C THR A 33 -11.51 46.87 -23.32
N THR A 34 -11.17 46.88 -22.08
CA THR A 34 -10.09 46.04 -21.53
C THR A 34 -10.63 44.61 -21.36
N ILE A 35 -10.33 43.74 -22.33
CA ILE A 35 -10.61 42.31 -22.20
C ILE A 35 -9.59 41.74 -21.21
N ILE A 36 -10.01 41.54 -19.93
CA ILE A 36 -9.23 40.81 -18.95
C ILE A 36 -9.42 39.32 -19.24
N PHE A 37 -8.46 38.74 -19.94
CA PHE A 37 -8.35 37.28 -20.05
C PHE A 37 -7.91 36.74 -18.67
N THR A 38 -8.83 36.40 -17.79
CA THR A 38 -8.56 35.62 -16.61
C THR A 38 -8.25 34.18 -17.04
N ALA A 39 -6.97 33.88 -17.27
CA ALA A 39 -6.52 32.52 -17.37
C ALA A 39 -6.76 31.82 -16.01
N LEU A 40 -7.83 31.06 -15.94
CA LEU A 40 -8.05 30.12 -14.82
C LEU A 40 -6.95 29.06 -14.89
N PHE A 41 -5.83 29.35 -14.25
CA PHE A 41 -4.85 28.32 -13.90
C PHE A 41 -5.54 27.41 -12.88
N SER A 42 -6.09 26.30 -13.35
CA SER A 42 -6.45 25.20 -12.48
C SER A 42 -5.16 24.72 -11.82
N LEU A 43 -4.89 25.17 -10.60
CA LEU A 43 -3.86 24.59 -9.75
C LEU A 43 -4.27 23.15 -9.53
N ASN A 44 -3.67 22.22 -10.27
CA ASN A 44 -3.77 20.81 -9.95
C ASN A 44 -3.09 20.62 -8.60
N VAL A 45 -3.87 20.62 -7.53
CA VAL A 45 -3.41 20.26 -6.20
C VAL A 45 -3.07 18.77 -6.26
N VAL A 46 -1.80 18.46 -6.32
CA VAL A 46 -1.33 17.08 -6.24
C VAL A 46 -1.56 16.63 -4.80
N ALA A 47 -2.43 15.64 -4.61
CA ALA A 47 -2.69 15.03 -3.32
C ALA A 47 -1.37 14.55 -2.69
N SER A 48 -1.21 14.78 -1.39
CA SER A 48 -0.02 14.38 -0.63
C SER A 48 -0.29 13.11 0.18
N PRO A 49 0.74 12.36 0.60
CA PRO A 49 0.56 11.24 1.52
C PRO A 49 -0.16 11.63 2.82
N LEU A 50 -0.07 12.89 3.24
CA LEU A 50 -0.81 13.42 4.39
C LEU A 50 -2.33 13.43 4.17
N ASP A 51 -2.79 13.56 2.93
CA ASP A 51 -4.22 13.63 2.64
C ASP A 51 -4.90 12.27 2.86
N TRP A 52 -4.23 11.16 2.56
CA TRP A 52 -4.73 9.81 2.87
C TRP A 52 -4.92 9.57 4.37
N GLN A 53 -4.11 10.21 5.23
CA GLN A 53 -4.27 10.10 6.70
C GLN A 53 -5.55 10.79 7.22
N LYS A 54 -6.10 11.70 6.44
CA LYS A 54 -7.35 12.41 6.76
C LYS A 54 -8.58 11.56 6.41
N VAL A 55 -8.44 10.52 5.60
CA VAL A 55 -9.54 9.60 5.27
C VAL A 55 -9.84 8.73 6.49
N LYS A 56 -10.98 8.98 7.15
CA LYS A 56 -11.35 8.28 8.39
C LYS A 56 -12.35 7.15 8.19
N ARG A 57 -13.06 7.16 7.07
CA ARG A 57 -14.07 6.16 6.70
C ARG A 57 -13.82 5.61 5.30
N PRO A 58 -14.28 4.40 4.99
CA PRO A 58 -14.22 3.88 3.63
C PRO A 58 -14.87 4.85 2.63
N ILE A 59 -14.17 5.09 1.53
CA ILE A 59 -14.68 5.90 0.43
C ILE A 59 -15.74 5.08 -0.30
N PRO A 60 -16.99 5.57 -0.45
CA PRO A 60 -18.04 4.84 -1.13
C PRO A 60 -17.69 4.51 -2.58
N SER A 61 -18.21 3.40 -3.07
CA SER A 61 -18.16 3.03 -4.49
C SER A 61 -19.55 3.12 -5.08
N ASP A 62 -19.67 3.73 -6.26
CA ASP A 62 -20.95 3.98 -6.92
C ASP A 62 -21.75 2.70 -7.24
N ASP A 63 -21.04 1.60 -7.51
CA ASP A 63 -21.63 0.29 -7.82
C ASP A 63 -21.58 -0.69 -6.64
N GLY A 64 -21.18 -0.24 -5.46
CA GLY A 64 -21.05 -1.06 -4.25
C GLY A 64 -19.88 -2.04 -4.27
N LYS A 65 -19.05 -2.07 -5.34
CA LYS A 65 -17.89 -2.94 -5.44
C LYS A 65 -16.62 -2.26 -4.97
N ALA A 66 -15.76 -3.00 -4.28
CA ALA A 66 -14.44 -2.49 -3.94
C ALA A 66 -13.55 -2.42 -5.17
N LYS A 67 -12.83 -1.30 -5.34
CA LYS A 67 -11.96 -1.04 -6.49
C LYS A 67 -10.57 -0.67 -5.99
N PRO A 68 -9.64 -1.62 -5.97
CA PRO A 68 -8.22 -1.32 -5.79
C PRO A 68 -7.68 -0.64 -7.05
N ILE A 69 -6.89 0.42 -6.87
CA ILE A 69 -6.38 1.26 -7.96
C ILE A 69 -4.88 1.39 -7.83
N GLY A 70 -4.14 1.22 -8.91
CA GLY A 70 -2.69 1.30 -8.98
C GLY A 70 -2.01 0.02 -8.51
N SER A 71 -0.82 0.16 -7.92
CA SER A 71 0.00 -0.94 -7.43
C SER A 71 0.05 -1.00 -5.90
N TYR A 72 0.54 -2.10 -5.34
CA TYR A 72 0.67 -2.32 -3.89
C TYR A 72 1.46 -1.22 -3.17
N THR A 73 2.39 -0.55 -3.87
CA THR A 73 3.26 0.49 -3.32
C THR A 73 2.96 1.90 -3.86
N ASN A 74 1.97 2.02 -4.72
CA ASN A 74 1.52 3.30 -5.27
C ASN A 74 0.07 3.16 -5.73
N GLY A 75 -0.88 3.32 -4.81
CA GLY A 75 -2.29 3.06 -5.09
C GLY A 75 -3.22 3.55 -3.99
N CYS A 76 -4.50 3.26 -4.18
CA CYS A 76 -5.58 3.55 -3.24
C CYS A 76 -6.71 2.52 -3.41
N ILE A 77 -7.75 2.62 -2.59
CA ILE A 77 -8.93 1.76 -2.68
C ILE A 77 -10.20 2.56 -2.38
N ILE A 78 -11.26 2.33 -3.15
CA ILE A 78 -12.64 2.71 -2.79
C ILE A 78 -13.45 1.45 -2.48
N GLY A 79 -14.49 1.58 -1.66
CA GLY A 79 -15.30 0.44 -1.24
C GLY A 79 -14.59 -0.54 -0.29
N ALA A 80 -13.55 -0.08 0.42
CA ALA A 80 -12.86 -0.92 1.40
C ALA A 80 -13.81 -1.36 2.53
N GLN A 81 -13.59 -2.55 3.07
CA GLN A 81 -14.31 -3.09 4.21
C GLN A 81 -13.40 -3.21 5.43
N ALA A 82 -13.95 -2.96 6.61
CA ALA A 82 -13.24 -3.19 7.86
C ALA A 82 -13.21 -4.70 8.18
N LEU A 83 -12.04 -5.21 8.57
CA LEU A 83 -11.97 -6.52 9.20
C LEU A 83 -12.59 -6.42 10.61
N PRO A 84 -13.57 -7.26 10.97
CA PRO A 84 -14.12 -7.28 12.31
C PRO A 84 -13.01 -7.42 13.37
N PRO A 85 -13.10 -6.74 14.53
CA PRO A 85 -12.04 -6.75 15.55
C PRO A 85 -11.66 -8.13 16.03
N LYS A 86 -12.61 -9.06 16.07
CA LYS A 86 -12.42 -10.47 16.41
C LYS A 86 -13.25 -11.34 15.48
N GLY A 87 -12.72 -12.49 15.16
CA GLY A 87 -13.40 -13.53 14.41
C GLY A 87 -12.87 -14.91 14.78
N GLU A 88 -13.34 -15.93 14.10
CA GLU A 88 -12.92 -17.29 14.38
C GLU A 88 -11.42 -17.48 14.10
N GLY A 89 -10.64 -17.68 15.16
CA GLY A 89 -9.18 -17.92 15.08
C GLY A 89 -8.32 -16.69 14.81
N TYR A 90 -8.88 -15.49 14.80
CA TYR A 90 -8.10 -14.25 14.66
C TYR A 90 -8.59 -13.12 15.56
N GLN A 91 -7.69 -12.15 15.78
CA GLN A 91 -7.96 -10.87 16.43
C GLN A 91 -7.17 -9.77 15.73
N VAL A 92 -7.83 -8.62 15.48
CA VAL A 92 -7.16 -7.41 14.97
C VAL A 92 -6.45 -6.71 16.12
N ILE A 93 -5.24 -6.22 15.85
CA ILE A 93 -4.45 -5.44 16.81
C ILE A 93 -4.09 -4.06 16.24
N ARG A 94 -3.67 -3.12 17.08
CA ARG A 94 -3.32 -1.74 16.69
C ARG A 94 -4.48 -0.98 16.06
N MET A 95 -5.69 -1.21 16.54
CA MET A 95 -6.90 -0.63 15.95
C MET A 95 -6.91 0.90 15.98
N ASN A 96 -6.22 1.52 16.95
CA ASN A 96 -6.03 2.98 17.02
C ASN A 96 -5.33 3.58 15.79
N ARG A 97 -4.65 2.76 14.98
CA ARG A 97 -4.00 3.20 13.73
C ARG A 97 -4.96 3.33 12.55
N ASN A 98 -6.19 2.86 12.71
CA ASN A 98 -7.21 2.84 11.65
C ASN A 98 -6.73 2.15 10.35
N ARG A 99 -5.97 1.03 10.47
CA ARG A 99 -5.33 0.30 9.35
C ARG A 99 -5.83 -1.14 9.23
N TYR A 100 -7.09 -1.38 9.51
CA TYR A 100 -7.73 -2.70 9.44
C TYR A 100 -8.77 -2.79 8.32
N TYR A 101 -8.63 -1.98 7.28
CA TYR A 101 -9.49 -1.97 6.10
C TYR A 101 -8.82 -2.68 4.93
N GLY A 102 -9.62 -3.36 4.11
CA GLY A 102 -9.10 -4.07 2.95
C GLY A 102 -10.15 -4.28 1.87
N HIS A 103 -9.70 -4.80 0.74
CA HIS A 103 -10.59 -5.34 -0.27
C HIS A 103 -11.38 -6.52 0.33
N PRO A 104 -12.66 -6.75 -0.05
CA PRO A 104 -13.43 -7.90 0.45
C PRO A 104 -12.71 -9.24 0.33
N ASN A 105 -11.94 -9.46 -0.73
CA ASN A 105 -11.13 -10.67 -0.89
C ASN A 105 -10.09 -10.83 0.22
N MET A 106 -9.48 -9.72 0.69
CA MET A 106 -8.54 -9.75 1.80
C MET A 106 -9.24 -10.04 3.12
N ILE A 107 -10.40 -9.43 3.37
CA ILE A 107 -11.20 -9.69 4.57
C ILE A 107 -11.59 -11.16 4.63
N GLN A 108 -12.19 -11.70 3.58
CA GLN A 108 -12.57 -13.11 3.49
C GLN A 108 -11.35 -14.05 3.59
N TYR A 109 -10.22 -13.69 3.01
CA TYR A 109 -8.97 -14.45 3.14
C TYR A 109 -8.52 -14.55 4.59
N LEU A 110 -8.51 -13.45 5.33
CA LEU A 110 -8.09 -13.43 6.73
C LEU A 110 -9.05 -14.22 7.62
N GLU A 111 -10.36 -14.13 7.37
CA GLU A 111 -11.36 -14.94 8.06
C GLU A 111 -11.15 -16.44 7.81
N ARG A 112 -11.00 -16.85 6.54
CA ARG A 112 -10.70 -18.25 6.19
C ARG A 112 -9.40 -18.74 6.81
N LEU A 113 -8.34 -17.89 6.80
CA LEU A 113 -7.07 -18.25 7.39
C LEU A 113 -7.19 -18.45 8.91
N GLY A 114 -7.92 -17.58 9.61
CA GLY A 114 -8.23 -17.72 11.02
C GLY A 114 -8.94 -19.03 11.34
N GLN A 115 -9.97 -19.37 10.59
CA GLN A 115 -10.71 -20.63 10.72
C GLN A 115 -9.79 -21.86 10.52
N ARG A 116 -8.97 -21.83 9.47
CA ARG A 116 -8.00 -22.90 9.18
C ARG A 116 -6.92 -23.02 10.26
N ALA A 117 -6.42 -21.90 10.77
CA ALA A 117 -5.45 -21.88 11.86
C ALA A 117 -6.05 -22.49 13.14
N LYS A 118 -7.26 -22.09 13.51
CA LYS A 118 -7.99 -22.66 14.64
C LYS A 118 -8.25 -24.16 14.46
N ALA A 119 -8.69 -24.60 13.29
CA ALA A 119 -8.91 -26.00 12.98
C ALA A 119 -7.62 -26.84 13.06
N ALA A 120 -6.47 -26.23 12.77
CA ALA A 120 -5.14 -26.83 12.92
C ALA A 120 -4.60 -26.79 14.38
N GLY A 121 -5.39 -26.31 15.34
CA GLY A 121 -5.01 -26.20 16.75
C GLY A 121 -4.03 -25.07 17.06
N LEU A 122 -3.87 -24.10 16.16
CA LEU A 122 -3.01 -22.94 16.41
C LEU A 122 -3.67 -21.95 17.37
N PRO A 123 -2.88 -21.23 18.19
CA PRO A 123 -3.39 -20.10 18.97
C PRO A 123 -3.94 -19.01 18.07
N THR A 124 -4.78 -18.13 18.61
CA THR A 124 -5.40 -17.00 17.88
C THR A 124 -4.36 -16.22 17.09
N MET A 125 -4.59 -16.07 15.80
CA MET A 125 -3.78 -15.28 14.87
C MET A 125 -4.00 -13.78 15.13
N LEU A 126 -2.92 -13.01 15.17
CA LEU A 126 -2.99 -11.55 15.34
C LEU A 126 -2.78 -10.85 14.00
N VAL A 127 -3.78 -10.09 13.55
CA VAL A 127 -3.74 -9.32 12.32
C VAL A 127 -3.36 -7.87 12.65
N GLY A 128 -2.26 -7.42 12.07
CA GLY A 128 -1.79 -6.05 12.21
C GLY A 128 -2.30 -5.13 11.08
N ASP A 129 -1.42 -4.32 10.51
CA ASP A 129 -1.81 -3.37 9.47
C ASP A 129 -2.29 -4.10 8.19
N ILE A 130 -3.44 -3.68 7.64
CA ILE A 130 -3.94 -4.03 6.30
C ILE A 130 -3.81 -2.81 5.41
N ALA A 131 -4.78 -1.90 5.43
CA ALA A 131 -4.74 -0.60 4.78
C ALA A 131 -5.56 0.43 5.59
N MET A 132 -5.39 1.71 5.27
CA MET A 132 -6.29 2.78 5.72
C MET A 132 -7.64 2.67 5.00
N PRO A 133 -8.70 3.35 5.46
CA PRO A 133 -10.05 3.28 4.88
C PRO A 133 -10.11 3.61 3.38
N GLY A 134 -9.24 4.50 2.89
CA GLY A 134 -9.08 4.84 1.47
C GLY A 134 -7.82 4.25 0.84
N GLY A 135 -7.09 3.42 1.57
CA GLY A 135 -5.76 2.99 1.15
C GLY A 135 -4.75 4.13 1.16
N GLY A 136 -3.93 4.23 0.11
CA GLY A 136 -2.91 5.26 0.01
C GLY A 136 -1.70 5.02 0.92
N ARG A 137 -0.71 5.88 0.79
CA ARG A 137 0.58 5.73 1.44
C ARG A 137 0.52 5.98 2.95
N PHE A 138 1.09 5.07 3.73
CA PHE A 138 1.36 5.33 5.15
C PHE A 138 2.48 6.36 5.30
N LEU A 139 2.39 7.22 6.33
CA LEU A 139 3.47 8.18 6.64
C LEU A 139 4.74 7.48 7.12
N THR A 140 4.57 6.38 7.84
CA THR A 140 5.66 5.61 8.44
C THR A 140 5.39 4.11 8.37
N GLY A 141 6.46 3.33 8.37
CA GLY A 141 6.41 1.88 8.41
C GLY A 141 6.51 1.27 7.02
N HIS A 142 5.39 0.87 6.46
CA HIS A 142 5.35 0.07 5.24
C HIS A 142 5.36 0.93 3.97
N ALA A 143 6.03 0.46 2.92
CA ALA A 143 6.00 1.07 1.60
C ALA A 143 4.77 0.62 0.77
N SER A 144 4.16 -0.52 1.13
CA SER A 144 2.96 -1.10 0.50
C SER A 144 1.70 -0.90 1.36
N HIS A 145 0.72 -1.79 1.28
CA HIS A 145 -0.57 -1.67 1.97
C HIS A 145 -1.49 -0.56 1.42
N GLN A 146 -1.30 -0.16 0.17
CA GLN A 146 -1.96 1.03 -0.35
C GLN A 146 -3.31 0.75 -1.02
N MET A 147 -3.62 -0.49 -1.38
CA MET A 147 -4.88 -0.82 -2.07
C MET A 147 -5.67 -1.96 -1.44
N GLY A 148 -5.42 -2.23 -0.15
CA GLY A 148 -6.21 -3.19 0.64
C GLY A 148 -6.04 -4.66 0.25
N LEU A 149 -4.94 -5.02 -0.43
CA LEU A 149 -4.60 -6.39 -0.83
C LEU A 149 -3.33 -6.92 -0.16
N ASP A 150 -2.81 -6.20 0.83
CA ASP A 150 -1.69 -6.58 1.69
C ASP A 150 -2.15 -6.68 3.15
N ALA A 151 -1.60 -7.61 3.91
CA ALA A 151 -1.85 -7.72 5.35
C ALA A 151 -0.61 -8.22 6.08
N ASP A 152 -0.35 -7.67 7.26
CA ASP A 152 0.66 -8.17 8.19
C ASP A 152 0.03 -9.10 9.21
N ILE A 153 0.58 -10.29 9.35
CA ILE A 153 0.17 -11.28 10.34
C ILE A 153 1.33 -11.50 11.29
N TRP A 154 1.09 -11.26 12.58
CA TRP A 154 2.13 -11.33 13.58
C TRP A 154 2.54 -12.76 13.87
N LEU A 155 3.84 -12.95 14.12
CA LEU A 155 4.40 -14.23 14.57
C LEU A 155 4.11 -14.49 16.06
N ARG A 156 3.78 -13.44 16.83
CA ARG A 156 3.13 -13.62 18.12
C ARG A 156 1.71 -14.11 17.90
N MET A 157 1.34 -15.20 18.53
CA MET A 157 0.00 -15.79 18.49
C MET A 157 -0.59 -15.81 19.91
N GLY A 158 -1.89 -15.94 19.99
CA GLY A 158 -2.67 -15.95 21.22
C GLY A 158 -3.49 -14.68 21.39
N GLU A 159 -4.68 -14.82 22.00
CA GLU A 159 -5.58 -13.69 22.21
C GLU A 159 -4.97 -12.66 23.17
N MET A 160 -5.12 -11.40 22.84
CA MET A 160 -4.70 -10.25 23.62
C MET A 160 -5.90 -9.59 24.27
N SER A 161 -5.68 -8.88 25.39
CA SER A 161 -6.73 -8.06 25.98
C SER A 161 -7.20 -6.99 24.99
N ASP A 162 -8.46 -6.55 25.11
CA ASP A 162 -9.01 -5.53 24.22
C ASP A 162 -8.27 -4.20 24.31
N ALA A 163 -7.79 -3.81 25.50
CA ALA A 163 -6.96 -2.63 25.68
C ALA A 163 -5.61 -2.75 24.91
N TYR A 164 -5.01 -3.94 24.90
CA TYR A 164 -3.80 -4.19 24.12
C TYR A 164 -4.11 -4.14 22.61
N ALA A 165 -5.17 -4.80 22.16
CA ALA A 165 -5.58 -4.84 20.77
C ALA A 165 -5.90 -3.43 20.22
N LEU A 166 -6.54 -2.59 21.05
CA LEU A 166 -6.86 -1.21 20.68
C LEU A 166 -5.61 -0.33 20.53
N ASN A 167 -4.71 -0.37 21.52
CA ASN A 167 -3.64 0.64 21.68
C ASN A 167 -2.22 0.05 21.59
N SER A 168 -2.06 -1.15 21.04
CA SER A 168 -0.75 -1.78 21.00
C SER A 168 0.23 -1.02 20.11
N ASP A 169 1.14 -0.30 20.73
CA ASP A 169 2.42 0.10 20.15
C ASP A 169 3.52 -0.91 20.46
N GLY A 170 3.12 -2.07 21.01
CA GLY A 170 3.99 -3.13 21.45
C GLY A 170 4.91 -3.62 20.34
N LYS A 171 6.12 -3.95 20.73
CA LYS A 171 7.09 -4.63 19.87
C LYS A 171 6.56 -6.03 19.55
N GLY A 172 6.62 -6.40 18.27
CA GLY A 172 6.32 -7.77 17.85
C GLY A 172 7.28 -8.77 18.50
N LEU A 173 6.87 -10.03 18.56
CA LEU A 173 7.73 -11.13 19.00
C LEU A 173 8.81 -11.34 17.93
N LEU A 174 10.06 -11.02 18.23
CA LEU A 174 11.18 -11.26 17.33
C LEU A 174 11.52 -12.75 17.37
N VAL A 175 11.40 -13.41 16.23
CA VAL A 175 11.71 -14.84 16.09
C VAL A 175 13.06 -15.09 15.39
N VAL A 176 13.83 -14.02 15.13
CA VAL A 176 15.12 -14.07 14.45
C VAL A 176 16.20 -13.47 15.35
N ASP A 177 17.27 -14.21 15.55
CA ASP A 177 18.53 -13.68 16.03
C ASP A 177 19.23 -12.95 14.88
N ARG A 178 19.12 -11.63 14.86
CA ARG A 178 19.66 -10.78 13.77
C ARG A 178 21.20 -10.85 13.70
N LYS A 179 21.87 -11.08 14.84
CA LYS A 179 23.34 -11.16 14.86
C LYS A 179 23.80 -12.50 14.27
N ALA A 180 23.13 -13.58 14.64
CA ALA A 180 23.43 -14.92 14.14
C ALA A 180 22.79 -15.20 12.75
N GLN A 181 21.95 -14.27 12.24
CA GLN A 181 21.23 -14.38 10.97
C GLN A 181 20.45 -15.70 10.81
N ARG A 182 19.84 -16.17 11.88
CA ARG A 182 19.05 -17.39 11.93
C ARG A 182 17.84 -17.21 12.85
N VAL A 183 16.88 -18.12 12.75
CA VAL A 183 15.77 -18.13 13.72
C VAL A 183 16.28 -18.36 15.13
N ASP A 184 15.68 -17.71 16.12
CA ASP A 184 15.94 -17.98 17.52
C ASP A 184 15.14 -19.21 17.95
N GLU A 185 15.79 -20.36 18.08
CA GLU A 185 15.15 -21.64 18.40
C GLU A 185 14.48 -21.65 19.80
N ARG A 186 14.76 -20.66 20.66
CA ARG A 186 14.06 -20.49 21.94
C ARG A 186 12.66 -19.91 21.77
N VAL A 187 12.42 -19.24 20.62
CA VAL A 187 11.18 -18.53 20.33
C VAL A 187 10.43 -19.17 19.17
N TRP A 188 11.17 -19.55 18.12
CA TRP A 188 10.61 -20.20 16.94
C TRP A 188 10.10 -21.60 17.27
N ASN A 189 8.89 -21.93 16.82
CA ASN A 189 8.33 -23.27 16.95
C ASN A 189 7.50 -23.67 15.72
N SER A 190 6.96 -24.87 15.72
CA SER A 190 6.18 -25.44 14.61
C SER A 190 4.92 -24.63 14.26
N ASN A 191 4.31 -23.94 15.22
CA ASN A 191 3.11 -23.13 14.96
C ASN A 191 3.41 -21.98 14.01
N HIS A 192 4.59 -21.35 14.10
CA HIS A 192 5.01 -20.29 13.17
C HIS A 192 5.12 -20.81 11.73
N ALA A 193 5.78 -21.97 11.55
CA ALA A 193 5.89 -22.59 10.23
C ALA A 193 4.52 -23.02 9.69
N MET A 194 3.66 -23.59 10.53
CA MET A 194 2.32 -24.03 10.16
C MET A 194 1.45 -22.83 9.73
N LEU A 195 1.46 -21.73 10.48
CA LEU A 195 0.67 -20.54 10.13
C LEU A 195 1.10 -19.96 8.77
N ILE A 196 2.41 -19.82 8.52
CA ILE A 196 2.93 -19.33 7.23
C ILE A 196 2.55 -20.29 6.10
N LYS A 197 2.62 -21.61 6.32
CA LYS A 197 2.22 -22.63 5.33
C LYS A 197 0.74 -22.52 5.00
N LEU A 198 -0.14 -22.47 6.00
CA LEU A 198 -1.58 -22.29 5.82
C LEU A 198 -1.88 -21.02 5.05
N ALA A 199 -1.19 -19.92 5.36
CA ALA A 199 -1.33 -18.66 4.64
C ALA A 199 -0.95 -18.81 3.15
N ALA A 200 0.19 -19.45 2.86
CA ALA A 200 0.71 -19.61 1.49
C ALA A 200 -0.14 -20.56 0.61
N GLN A 201 -0.85 -21.50 1.21
CA GLN A 201 -1.67 -22.48 0.49
C GLN A 201 -2.95 -21.90 -0.10
N ASP A 202 -3.40 -20.71 0.33
CA ASP A 202 -4.57 -20.07 -0.28
C ASP A 202 -4.25 -19.66 -1.74
N PRO A 203 -5.10 -19.99 -2.71
CA PRO A 203 -4.85 -19.70 -4.13
C PRO A 203 -4.80 -18.19 -4.43
N SER A 204 -5.49 -17.37 -3.66
CA SER A 204 -5.50 -15.91 -3.84
C SER A 204 -4.17 -15.25 -3.46
N VAL A 205 -3.31 -15.94 -2.69
CA VAL A 205 -2.00 -15.43 -2.27
C VAL A 205 -1.00 -15.56 -3.40
N THR A 206 -0.43 -14.44 -3.81
CA THR A 206 0.68 -14.39 -4.78
C THR A 206 2.03 -14.44 -4.11
N ARG A 207 2.13 -13.88 -2.89
CA ARG A 207 3.43 -13.69 -2.23
C ARG A 207 3.26 -13.54 -0.72
N ILE A 208 4.22 -14.07 0.00
CA ILE A 208 4.40 -13.84 1.43
C ILE A 208 5.84 -13.39 1.66
N PHE A 209 6.02 -12.24 2.32
CA PHE A 209 7.35 -11.76 2.67
C PHE A 209 7.68 -12.17 4.11
N VAL A 210 8.85 -12.75 4.28
CA VAL A 210 9.40 -13.17 5.57
C VAL A 210 10.88 -12.76 5.67
N ASN A 211 11.42 -12.67 6.87
CA ASN A 211 12.86 -12.51 7.04
C ASN A 211 13.61 -13.65 6.32
N PRO A 212 14.77 -13.39 5.68
CA PRO A 212 15.57 -14.44 5.02
C PRO A 212 15.85 -15.66 5.93
N ALA A 213 16.16 -15.43 7.21
CA ALA A 213 16.39 -16.51 8.17
C ALA A 213 15.16 -17.41 8.39
N ILE A 214 13.96 -16.81 8.38
CA ILE A 214 12.70 -17.57 8.45
C ILE A 214 12.55 -18.42 7.19
N LYS A 215 12.83 -17.85 6.00
CA LYS A 215 12.75 -18.60 4.74
C LYS A 215 13.71 -19.80 4.74
N VAL A 216 14.95 -19.63 5.21
CA VAL A 216 15.91 -20.73 5.37
C VAL A 216 15.34 -21.82 6.27
N LYS A 217 14.80 -21.45 7.44
CA LYS A 217 14.21 -22.42 8.37
C LYS A 217 13.05 -23.19 7.74
N LEU A 218 12.17 -22.50 7.02
CA LEU A 218 11.05 -23.14 6.31
C LEU A 218 11.56 -24.11 5.22
N CYS A 219 12.59 -23.74 4.47
CA CYS A 219 13.21 -24.61 3.47
C CYS A 219 13.79 -25.89 4.07
N GLN A 220 14.40 -25.79 5.27
CA GLN A 220 15.01 -26.92 5.98
C GLN A 220 13.97 -27.88 6.57
N THR A 221 12.79 -27.35 6.96
CA THR A 221 11.80 -28.12 7.72
C THR A 221 10.57 -28.54 6.92
N ALA A 222 10.43 -28.10 5.66
CA ALA A 222 9.25 -28.38 4.85
C ALA A 222 9.08 -29.87 4.44
N GLY A 223 10.13 -30.67 4.51
CA GLY A 223 10.09 -32.06 4.04
C GLY A 223 9.75 -32.14 2.56
N ASN A 224 8.88 -33.07 2.18
CA ASN A 224 8.47 -33.30 0.78
C ASN A 224 7.35 -32.34 0.29
N ASP A 225 6.59 -31.74 1.21
CA ASP A 225 5.54 -30.78 0.86
C ASP A 225 6.12 -29.36 0.72
N ARG A 226 6.62 -29.06 -0.48
CA ARG A 226 7.36 -27.83 -0.78
C ARG A 226 6.63 -26.89 -1.72
N GLY A 227 5.49 -27.28 -2.31
CA GLY A 227 4.79 -26.52 -3.34
C GLY A 227 4.39 -25.09 -2.92
N TRP A 228 4.10 -24.87 -1.64
CA TRP A 228 3.73 -23.58 -1.08
C TRP A 228 4.92 -22.61 -0.90
N LEU A 229 6.15 -23.13 -0.82
CA LEU A 229 7.36 -22.35 -0.53
C LEU A 229 7.68 -21.32 -1.63
N HIS A 230 7.30 -21.56 -2.89
CA HIS A 230 7.54 -20.61 -3.97
C HIS A 230 6.93 -19.23 -3.73
N LYS A 231 5.79 -19.18 -3.03
CA LYS A 231 5.13 -17.91 -2.65
C LYS A 231 5.83 -17.19 -1.50
N VAL A 232 6.61 -17.89 -0.67
CA VAL A 232 7.30 -17.31 0.49
C VAL A 232 8.64 -16.74 0.05
N ARG A 233 8.76 -15.42 0.10
CA ARG A 233 9.91 -14.68 -0.44
C ARG A 233 10.69 -13.98 0.66
N PRO A 234 12.03 -14.02 0.63
CA PRO A 234 12.85 -13.31 1.58
C PRO A 234 12.68 -11.80 1.41
N TRP A 235 12.61 -11.08 2.53
CA TRP A 235 12.62 -9.62 2.55
C TRP A 235 13.16 -9.14 3.90
N TYR A 236 14.02 -8.11 3.90
CA TYR A 236 14.57 -7.54 5.13
C TYR A 236 13.47 -7.04 6.06
N GLY A 237 13.74 -7.00 7.37
CA GLY A 237 12.72 -6.89 8.38
C GLY A 237 11.93 -8.21 8.48
N HIS A 238 10.62 -8.16 8.65
CA HIS A 238 9.70 -9.31 8.68
C HIS A 238 10.16 -10.43 9.63
N ASP A 239 10.73 -10.04 10.77
CA ASP A 239 11.22 -10.95 11.82
C ASP A 239 10.27 -11.07 13.01
N SER A 240 9.19 -10.28 13.03
CA SER A 240 8.13 -10.31 14.04
C SER A 240 6.72 -10.53 13.44
N HIS A 241 6.60 -10.44 12.14
CA HIS A 241 5.39 -10.68 11.37
C HIS A 241 5.79 -11.19 9.98
N PHE A 242 4.86 -11.78 9.29
CA PHE A 242 4.97 -12.00 7.85
C PHE A 242 3.91 -11.16 7.13
N HIS A 243 4.26 -10.74 5.92
CA HIS A 243 3.41 -9.89 5.11
C HIS A 243 2.81 -10.71 3.97
N VAL A 244 1.50 -10.75 3.88
CA VAL A 244 0.76 -11.46 2.83
C VAL A 244 0.32 -10.49 1.76
N ARG A 245 0.42 -10.91 0.50
CA ARG A 245 -0.08 -10.19 -0.67
C ARG A 245 -1.00 -11.06 -1.50
N LEU A 246 -2.20 -10.56 -1.75
CA LEU A 246 -3.16 -11.20 -2.64
C LEU A 246 -2.99 -10.72 -4.08
N THR A 247 -3.50 -11.52 -5.03
CA THR A 247 -3.62 -11.11 -6.44
C THR A 247 -4.69 -10.03 -6.59
N CYS A 248 -4.55 -9.20 -7.61
CA CYS A 248 -5.63 -8.31 -8.03
C CYS A 248 -6.89 -9.12 -8.33
N PRO A 249 -8.08 -8.65 -7.94
CA PRO A 249 -9.35 -9.25 -8.38
C PRO A 249 -9.46 -9.24 -9.91
N ALA A 250 -10.05 -10.29 -10.47
CA ALA A 250 -10.17 -10.41 -11.92
C ALA A 250 -11.04 -9.32 -12.57
N ASP A 251 -11.96 -8.74 -11.79
CA ASP A 251 -12.86 -7.67 -12.19
C ASP A 251 -12.38 -6.27 -11.80
N ALA A 252 -11.11 -6.12 -11.40
CA ALA A 252 -10.51 -4.84 -11.00
C ALA A 252 -9.56 -4.31 -12.08
N PRO A 253 -10.06 -3.57 -13.09
CA PRO A 253 -9.28 -3.16 -14.28
C PRO A 253 -8.16 -2.16 -13.96
N TYR A 254 -8.23 -1.48 -12.82
CA TYR A 254 -7.23 -0.49 -12.41
C TYR A 254 -6.21 -1.03 -11.41
N CYS A 255 -6.28 -2.31 -11.06
CA CYS A 255 -5.36 -2.97 -10.14
C CYS A 255 -4.18 -3.57 -10.91
N GLU A 256 -2.97 -3.23 -10.49
CA GLU A 256 -1.73 -3.67 -11.11
C GLU A 256 -1.06 -4.76 -10.28
N ASN A 257 -1.01 -5.98 -10.81
CA ASN A 257 -0.29 -7.07 -10.18
C ASN A 257 1.23 -6.84 -10.21
N GLN A 258 1.89 -7.28 -9.17
CA GLN A 258 3.35 -7.42 -9.19
C GLN A 258 3.75 -8.55 -10.14
N ALA A 259 4.94 -8.45 -10.75
CA ALA A 259 5.50 -9.53 -11.58
C ALA A 259 5.43 -10.89 -10.86
N PRO A 260 5.16 -11.99 -11.58
CA PRO A 260 5.09 -13.32 -10.97
C PRO A 260 6.34 -13.67 -10.15
N VAL A 261 6.18 -14.54 -9.16
CA VAL A 261 7.33 -15.10 -8.45
C VAL A 261 8.12 -16.04 -9.38
N PRO A 262 9.45 -16.09 -9.27
CA PRO A 262 10.25 -17.04 -10.03
C PRO A 262 9.82 -18.50 -9.78
N ALA A 263 10.06 -19.37 -10.74
CA ALA A 263 9.81 -20.81 -10.60
C ALA A 263 10.69 -21.44 -9.50
N GLY A 264 10.28 -22.62 -9.03
CA GLY A 264 10.96 -23.34 -7.96
C GLY A 264 10.49 -22.90 -6.56
N ASP A 265 11.03 -23.52 -5.53
CA ASP A 265 10.65 -23.29 -4.14
C ASP A 265 11.35 -22.06 -3.49
N GLY A 266 12.28 -21.44 -4.19
CA GLY A 266 13.05 -20.28 -3.71
C GLY A 266 13.98 -20.61 -2.54
N CYS A 267 14.50 -21.84 -2.47
CA CYS A 267 15.40 -22.31 -1.41
C CYS A 267 16.87 -22.45 -1.87
N GLY A 268 17.18 -22.00 -3.09
CA GLY A 268 18.52 -22.06 -3.67
C GLY A 268 19.37 -20.81 -3.44
N ASP A 269 20.33 -20.59 -4.33
CA ASP A 269 21.36 -19.55 -4.21
C ASP A 269 20.80 -18.14 -4.06
N GLU A 270 19.66 -17.83 -4.71
CA GLU A 270 18.97 -16.54 -4.52
C GLU A 270 18.68 -16.26 -3.04
N LEU A 271 18.23 -17.27 -2.28
CA LEU A 271 17.97 -17.11 -0.85
C LEU A 271 19.26 -16.84 -0.08
N TYR A 272 20.34 -17.56 -0.37
CA TYR A 272 21.57 -17.40 0.37
C TYR A 272 22.30 -16.10 0.05
N SER A 273 22.07 -15.51 -1.13
CA SER A 273 22.60 -14.19 -1.48
C SER A 273 22.11 -13.05 -0.58
N TRP A 274 21.00 -13.23 0.14
CA TRP A 274 20.50 -12.27 1.12
C TRP A 274 21.38 -12.13 2.38
N PHE A 275 22.28 -13.07 2.61
CA PHE A 275 23.22 -13.09 3.74
C PHE A 275 24.62 -12.63 3.34
N GLU A 276 24.87 -12.43 2.04
CA GLU A 276 26.14 -11.94 1.56
C GLU A 276 26.31 -10.44 1.88
N PRO A 277 27.54 -10.02 2.22
CA PRO A 277 27.82 -8.60 2.37
C PRO A 277 27.59 -7.87 1.03
N PRO A 278 27.24 -6.59 1.05
CA PRO A 278 27.13 -5.80 -0.17
C PRO A 278 28.44 -5.89 -0.98
N LYS A 279 28.33 -6.14 -2.28
CA LYS A 279 29.52 -6.19 -3.16
C LYS A 279 30.28 -4.88 -3.08
N PRO A 280 31.64 -4.92 -2.99
CA PRO A 280 32.44 -3.70 -3.02
C PRO A 280 32.11 -2.87 -4.26
N GLY A 281 31.82 -1.58 -4.08
CA GLY A 281 31.41 -0.70 -5.17
C GLY A 281 29.92 -0.78 -5.56
N ALA A 282 29.12 -1.56 -4.87
CA ALA A 282 27.66 -1.46 -5.00
C ALA A 282 27.25 -0.02 -4.65
N SER A 283 26.81 0.73 -5.66
CA SER A 283 26.44 2.13 -5.49
C SER A 283 25.36 2.24 -4.41
N VAL A 284 25.54 3.18 -3.50
CA VAL A 284 24.44 3.63 -2.63
C VAL A 284 23.23 3.83 -3.53
N SER A 285 22.18 3.07 -3.29
CA SER A 285 20.98 3.14 -4.13
C SER A 285 20.55 4.60 -4.22
N LYS A 286 20.46 5.13 -5.44
CA LYS A 286 19.94 6.49 -5.67
C LYS A 286 18.63 6.63 -4.88
N PRO A 287 18.36 7.79 -4.27
CA PRO A 287 17.08 8.00 -3.61
C PRO A 287 15.96 7.56 -4.54
N LYS A 288 15.13 6.61 -4.12
CA LYS A 288 13.97 6.18 -4.90
C LYS A 288 13.07 7.39 -5.07
N VAL A 289 13.01 7.93 -6.27
CA VAL A 289 11.99 8.91 -6.62
C VAL A 289 10.64 8.22 -6.44
N THR A 290 9.82 8.73 -5.55
CA THR A 290 8.46 8.24 -5.38
C THR A 290 7.69 8.56 -6.66
N PRO A 291 7.12 7.58 -7.36
CA PRO A 291 6.32 7.87 -8.53
C PRO A 291 5.10 8.71 -8.13
N PRO A 292 4.57 9.54 -9.04
CA PRO A 292 3.33 10.27 -8.79
C PRO A 292 2.21 9.27 -8.49
N GLU A 293 1.27 9.68 -7.64
CA GLU A 293 0.09 8.87 -7.39
C GLU A 293 -0.72 8.62 -8.66
N PRO A 294 -1.40 7.46 -8.77
CA PRO A 294 -2.32 7.21 -9.88
C PRO A 294 -3.34 8.35 -10.02
N PHE A 295 -3.60 8.77 -11.25
CA PHE A 295 -4.50 9.89 -11.52
C PHE A 295 -5.89 9.71 -10.89
N LEU A 296 -6.45 8.50 -10.93
CA LEU A 296 -7.74 8.19 -10.29
C LEU A 296 -7.69 8.38 -8.77
N CYS A 297 -6.60 8.02 -8.11
CA CYS A 297 -6.44 8.25 -6.67
C CYS A 297 -6.43 9.75 -6.34
N GLN A 298 -5.76 10.57 -7.17
CA GLN A 298 -5.77 12.02 -7.02
C GLN A 298 -7.18 12.61 -7.23
N GLN A 299 -7.92 12.12 -8.24
CA GLN A 299 -9.30 12.55 -8.48
C GLN A 299 -10.21 12.26 -7.29
N ILE A 300 -10.06 11.07 -6.68
CA ILE A 300 -10.83 10.68 -5.49
C ILE A 300 -10.57 11.65 -4.35
N LEU A 301 -9.32 11.91 -3.99
CA LEU A 301 -8.99 12.86 -2.91
C LEU A 301 -9.44 14.29 -3.18
N ASN A 302 -9.59 14.67 -4.44
CA ASN A 302 -10.07 16.00 -4.86
C ASN A 302 -11.57 16.02 -5.20
N SER A 303 -12.29 14.93 -4.94
CA SER A 303 -13.74 14.84 -5.20
C SER A 303 -14.51 15.92 -4.42
N PRO A 304 -15.57 16.52 -5.00
CA PRO A 304 -16.47 17.43 -4.30
C PRO A 304 -17.07 16.82 -3.02
N ASN A 305 -17.31 15.50 -3.01
CA ASN A 305 -17.93 14.79 -1.90
C ASN A 305 -16.92 14.35 -0.83
N ARG A 306 -15.65 14.75 -0.93
CA ARG A 306 -14.60 14.29 -0.02
C ARG A 306 -14.88 14.54 1.47
N SER A 307 -15.71 15.53 1.80
CA SER A 307 -16.11 15.79 3.19
C SER A 307 -16.88 14.63 3.84
N GLU A 308 -17.42 13.70 3.05
CA GLU A 308 -18.16 12.54 3.57
C GLU A 308 -17.26 11.50 4.26
N TRP A 309 -15.98 11.41 3.85
CA TRP A 309 -15.00 10.46 4.37
C TRP A 309 -13.75 11.11 4.97
N LEU A 310 -13.58 12.41 4.80
CA LEU A 310 -12.59 13.23 5.52
C LEU A 310 -13.20 13.75 6.81
N GLU A 311 -12.36 14.11 7.74
CA GLU A 311 -12.70 14.97 8.88
C GLU A 311 -11.99 16.27 8.78
#